data_7ee646c2d68232a7ea371026498d05b6
#
_entry.id   7ee646c2d68232a7ea371026498d05b6
#
_cell.length_a   1.000
_cell.length_b   1.000
_cell.length_c   1.000
_cell.angle_alpha   90.00
_cell.angle_beta   90.00
_cell.angle_gamma   90.00
#
_symmetry.space_group_name_H-M   'P 1'
#
loop_
_entity.id
_entity.type
_entity.pdbx_description
1 polymer ?
#
loop_
_entity_poly.entity_id
_entity_poly.type
_entity_poly.pdbx_seq_one_letter_code
_entity_poly.pdbx_strand_id
1 'polypeptide(L)'
;MREHSGDNLQHPRRNLGNRYRSQAQKFVRLAKNDPERSGSNFQWAEQNARQAILHDFTDERNWRCLADIKVQLNDNDGLGIVLEDVFTVLGREVKQFEKLKNLNYIEYGLELLEAAFSRDPLTADAWWEALVIRGGGDAQSDEVLLGIAGF
;
A
#
# COMPACT_ATOMS: atom_id res chain seq x y z
N MET A 1 3.23 6.90 32.31
CA MET A 1 3.57 5.49 32.45
C MET A 1 2.35 4.60 32.41
N ARG A 2 1.41 4.85 33.29
CA ARG A 2 0.19 4.05 33.27
C ARG A 2 -0.61 4.19 32.02
N GLU A 3 -0.64 5.39 31.46
CA GLU A 3 -1.34 5.61 30.21
C GLU A 3 -0.78 4.78 29.09
N HIS A 4 0.54 4.68 29.01
CA HIS A 4 1.19 3.83 28.02
C HIS A 4 0.88 2.37 28.25
N SER A 5 0.88 1.92 29.50
CA SER A 5 0.51 0.55 29.82
C SER A 5 -0.93 0.27 29.46
N GLY A 6 -1.82 1.23 29.75
CA GLY A 6 -3.22 1.12 29.38
C GLY A 6 -3.43 1.07 27.89
N ASP A 7 -2.73 1.92 27.14
CA ASP A 7 -2.80 1.91 25.69
C ASP A 7 -2.28 0.59 25.11
N ASN A 8 -1.18 0.07 25.63
CA ASN A 8 -0.65 -1.21 25.21
C ASN A 8 -1.62 -2.35 25.46
N LEU A 9 -2.30 -2.33 26.58
CA LEU A 9 -3.31 -3.32 26.88
C LEU A 9 -4.55 -3.18 26.02
N GLN A 10 -4.91 -1.93 25.67
CA GLN A 10 -6.06 -1.65 24.82
C GLN A 10 -5.80 -1.97 23.35
N HIS A 11 -4.53 -1.93 22.92
CA HIS A 11 -4.16 -2.09 21.51
C HIS A 11 -3.07 -3.15 21.33
N PRO A 12 -3.32 -4.39 21.76
CA PRO A 12 -2.31 -5.45 21.60
C PRO A 12 -2.00 -5.74 20.13
N ARG A 13 -2.99 -5.63 19.25
CA ARG A 13 -2.81 -5.84 17.81
C ARG A 13 -1.88 -4.78 17.22
N ARG A 14 -2.02 -3.53 17.66
CA ARG A 14 -1.16 -2.46 17.22
C ARG A 14 0.29 -2.70 17.62
N ASN A 15 0.51 -3.18 18.84
CA ASN A 15 1.85 -3.48 19.31
C ASN A 15 2.52 -4.57 18.48
N LEU A 16 1.77 -5.63 18.17
CA LEU A 16 2.27 -6.70 17.31
C LEU A 16 2.52 -6.21 15.89
N GLY A 17 1.60 -5.41 15.35
CA GLY A 17 1.77 -4.80 14.04
C GLY A 17 3.03 -3.95 13.98
N ASN A 18 3.25 -3.11 14.99
CA ASN A 18 4.45 -2.28 15.08
C ASN A 18 5.73 -3.11 15.13
N ARG A 19 5.70 -4.20 15.88
CA ARG A 19 6.86 -5.09 16.00
C ARG A 19 7.21 -5.72 14.66
N TYR A 20 6.23 -6.28 13.97
CA TYR A 20 6.46 -6.90 12.66
C TYR A 20 6.88 -5.88 11.62
N ARG A 21 6.28 -4.69 11.64
CA ARG A 21 6.69 -3.63 10.73
C ARG A 21 8.15 -3.22 10.97
N SER A 22 8.57 -3.09 12.23
CA SER A 22 9.95 -2.78 12.56
C SER A 22 10.91 -3.86 12.06
N GLN A 23 10.52 -5.12 12.18
CA GLN A 23 11.30 -6.23 11.64
C GLN A 23 11.39 -6.16 10.12
N ALA A 24 10.28 -5.87 9.47
CA ALA A 24 10.28 -5.71 8.01
C ALA A 24 11.25 -4.62 7.57
N GLN A 25 11.20 -3.47 8.23
CA GLN A 25 12.10 -2.35 7.92
C GLN A 25 13.57 -2.71 8.15
N LYS A 26 13.86 -3.50 9.17
CA LYS A 26 15.20 -4.00 9.40
C LYS A 26 15.69 -4.87 8.24
N PHE A 27 14.85 -5.79 7.77
CA PHE A 27 15.23 -6.65 6.65
C PHE A 27 15.41 -5.86 5.35
N VAL A 28 14.62 -4.80 5.14
CA VAL A 28 14.82 -3.90 4.00
C VAL A 28 16.21 -3.26 4.06
N ARG A 29 16.61 -2.77 5.23
CA ARG A 29 17.94 -2.19 5.40
C ARG A 29 19.03 -3.21 5.14
N LEU A 30 18.86 -4.43 5.63
CA LEU A 30 19.81 -5.50 5.39
C LEU A 30 19.91 -5.84 3.90
N ALA A 31 18.76 -5.87 3.22
CA ALA A 31 18.74 -6.14 1.79
C ALA A 31 19.51 -5.09 0.99
N LYS A 32 19.40 -3.84 1.38
CA LYS A 32 20.13 -2.75 0.72
C LYS A 32 21.63 -2.80 0.98
N ASN A 33 22.04 -3.28 2.15
CA ASN A 33 23.44 -3.27 2.56
C ASN A 33 24.20 -4.53 2.14
N ASP A 34 23.50 -5.59 1.78
CA ASP A 34 24.11 -6.86 1.40
C ASP A 34 23.48 -7.36 0.09
N PRO A 35 24.07 -6.98 -1.05
CA PRO A 35 23.52 -7.37 -2.36
C PRO A 35 23.42 -8.88 -2.57
N GLU A 36 24.32 -9.66 -1.99
CA GLU A 36 24.32 -11.11 -2.16
C GLU A 36 23.11 -11.76 -1.51
N ARG A 37 22.62 -11.18 -0.41
CA ARG A 37 21.47 -11.68 0.33
C ARG A 37 20.25 -10.82 0.15
N SER A 38 20.29 -9.91 -0.80
CA SER A 38 19.19 -8.96 -1.04
C SER A 38 17.87 -9.67 -1.27
N GLY A 39 17.86 -10.71 -2.13
CA GLY A 39 16.64 -11.45 -2.44
C GLY A 39 16.00 -12.08 -1.22
N SER A 40 16.77 -12.82 -0.42
CA SER A 40 16.21 -13.46 0.77
C SER A 40 15.83 -12.43 1.84
N ASN A 41 16.59 -11.35 2.00
CA ASN A 41 16.23 -10.31 2.95
C ASN A 41 14.94 -9.58 2.55
N PHE A 42 14.73 -9.32 1.26
CA PHE A 42 13.44 -8.77 0.81
C PHE A 42 12.28 -9.74 1.03
N GLN A 43 12.50 -11.04 0.87
CA GLN A 43 11.47 -12.03 1.19
C GLN A 43 11.09 -11.99 2.67
N TRP A 44 12.07 -11.93 3.55
CA TRP A 44 11.83 -11.79 4.99
C TRP A 44 11.12 -10.48 5.32
N ALA A 45 11.52 -9.39 4.66
CA ALA A 45 10.86 -8.11 4.84
C ALA A 45 9.38 -8.20 4.45
N GLU A 46 9.09 -8.81 3.31
CA GLU A 46 7.71 -8.94 2.85
C GLU A 46 6.88 -9.79 3.80
N GLN A 47 7.41 -10.91 4.28
CA GLN A 47 6.71 -11.74 5.23
C GLN A 47 6.36 -11.00 6.52
N ASN A 48 7.30 -10.22 7.03
CA ASN A 48 7.08 -9.45 8.25
C ASN A 48 6.07 -8.32 8.02
N ALA A 49 6.12 -7.66 6.87
CA ALA A 49 5.14 -6.64 6.52
C ALA A 49 3.73 -7.23 6.44
N ARG A 50 3.59 -8.43 5.86
CA ARG A 50 2.29 -9.11 5.81
C ARG A 50 1.79 -9.50 7.19
N GLN A 51 2.68 -9.92 8.08
CA GLN A 51 2.32 -10.21 9.47
C GLN A 51 1.84 -8.95 10.18
N ALA A 52 2.50 -7.81 9.95
CA ALA A 52 2.06 -6.54 10.51
C ALA A 52 0.61 -6.22 10.09
N ILE A 53 0.29 -6.43 8.82
CA ILE A 53 -1.06 -6.20 8.31
C ILE A 53 -2.06 -7.16 8.93
N LEU A 54 -1.69 -8.44 9.06
CA LEU A 54 -2.57 -9.44 9.68
C LEU A 54 -2.93 -9.07 11.11
N HIS A 55 -2.01 -8.49 11.85
CA HIS A 55 -2.26 -8.10 13.24
C HIS A 55 -2.98 -6.76 13.35
N ASP A 56 -2.72 -5.82 12.44
CA ASP A 56 -3.39 -4.53 12.46
C ASP A 56 -3.53 -3.97 11.04
N PHE A 57 -4.58 -4.38 10.36
CA PHE A 57 -4.84 -3.93 8.99
C PHE A 57 -5.41 -2.51 8.92
N THR A 58 -5.75 -1.90 10.06
CA THR A 58 -6.27 -0.54 10.09
C THR A 58 -5.15 0.50 10.18
N ASP A 59 -3.92 0.08 10.38
CA ASP A 59 -2.78 0.98 10.44
C ASP A 59 -2.19 1.17 9.05
N GLU A 60 -2.34 2.34 8.50
CA GLU A 60 -1.82 2.69 7.18
C GLU A 60 -0.34 2.37 7.04
N ARG A 61 0.44 2.56 8.11
CA ARG A 61 1.89 2.36 8.09
C ARG A 61 2.26 0.91 7.75
N ASN A 62 1.44 -0.05 8.15
CA ASN A 62 1.69 -1.46 7.85
C ASN A 62 1.53 -1.75 6.36
N TRP A 63 0.48 -1.19 5.76
CA TRP A 63 0.27 -1.31 4.32
C TRP A 63 1.34 -0.57 3.53
N ARG A 64 1.70 0.62 4.01
CA ARG A 64 2.75 1.42 3.37
C ARG A 64 4.09 0.69 3.38
N CYS A 65 4.39 -0.02 4.46
CA CYS A 65 5.60 -0.82 4.56
C CYS A 65 5.65 -1.89 3.47
N LEU A 66 4.56 -2.62 3.27
CA LEU A 66 4.48 -3.62 2.19
C LEU A 66 4.56 -2.97 0.81
N ALA A 67 3.85 -1.87 0.61
CA ALA A 67 3.89 -1.13 -0.65
C ALA A 67 5.30 -0.65 -0.98
N ASP A 68 6.03 -0.11 -0.01
CA ASP A 68 7.41 0.33 -0.19
C ASP A 68 8.33 -0.81 -0.62
N ILE A 69 8.13 -2.00 -0.06
CA ILE A 69 8.90 -3.18 -0.45
C ILE A 69 8.65 -3.50 -1.93
N LYS A 70 7.40 -3.46 -2.36
CA LYS A 70 7.05 -3.70 -3.77
C LYS A 70 7.68 -2.65 -4.69
N VAL A 71 7.69 -1.39 -4.28
CA VAL A 71 8.34 -0.31 -5.03
C VAL A 71 9.84 -0.60 -5.17
N GLN A 72 10.49 -0.98 -4.09
CA GLN A 72 11.94 -1.27 -4.11
C GLN A 72 12.27 -2.48 -4.97
N LEU A 73 11.37 -3.45 -5.05
CA LEU A 73 11.52 -4.62 -5.92
C LEU A 73 11.11 -4.33 -7.36
N ASN A 74 10.64 -3.13 -7.65
CA ASN A 74 10.11 -2.75 -8.96
C ASN A 74 8.99 -3.70 -9.41
N ASP A 75 8.19 -4.16 -8.46
CA ASP A 75 7.10 -5.11 -8.68
C ASP A 75 5.78 -4.37 -8.84
N ASN A 76 5.55 -3.85 -10.04
CA ASN A 76 4.35 -3.06 -10.32
C ASN A 76 3.07 -3.88 -10.17
N ASP A 77 3.07 -5.10 -10.65
CA ASP A 77 1.89 -5.98 -10.56
C ASP A 77 1.59 -6.34 -9.12
N GLY A 78 2.63 -6.69 -8.37
CA GLY A 78 2.49 -6.98 -6.93
C GLY A 78 1.97 -5.79 -6.16
N LEU A 79 2.44 -4.60 -6.47
CA LEU A 79 1.95 -3.38 -5.84
C LEU A 79 0.47 -3.15 -6.15
N GLY A 80 0.06 -3.38 -7.39
CA GLY A 80 -1.35 -3.29 -7.79
C GLY A 80 -2.24 -4.21 -6.97
N ILE A 81 -1.77 -5.44 -6.73
CA ILE A 81 -2.50 -6.42 -5.90
C ILE A 81 -2.61 -5.92 -4.46
N VAL A 82 -1.53 -5.38 -3.90
CA VAL A 82 -1.55 -4.83 -2.54
C VAL A 82 -2.59 -3.70 -2.43
N LEU A 83 -2.62 -2.82 -3.40
CA LEU A 83 -3.56 -1.69 -3.39
C LEU A 83 -5.01 -2.16 -3.51
N GLU A 84 -5.26 -3.15 -4.36
CA GLU A 84 -6.59 -3.75 -4.46
C GLU A 84 -7.03 -4.36 -3.14
N ASP A 85 -6.12 -5.05 -2.46
CA ASP A 85 -6.38 -5.63 -1.14
C ASP A 85 -6.71 -4.55 -0.11
N VAL A 86 -5.97 -3.43 -0.11
CA VAL A 86 -6.25 -2.31 0.78
C VAL A 86 -7.68 -1.80 0.56
N PHE A 87 -8.04 -1.53 -0.68
CA PHE A 87 -9.37 -1.02 -0.99
C PHE A 87 -10.45 -2.01 -0.57
N THR A 88 -10.23 -3.29 -0.83
CA THR A 88 -11.16 -4.35 -0.45
C THR A 88 -11.34 -4.42 1.07
N VAL A 89 -10.24 -4.45 1.82
CA VAL A 89 -10.27 -4.57 3.27
C VAL A 89 -10.95 -3.36 3.92
N LEU A 90 -10.74 -2.17 3.36
CA LEU A 90 -11.33 -0.95 3.88
C LEU A 90 -12.76 -0.70 3.35
N GLY A 91 -13.29 -1.61 2.56
CA GLY A 91 -14.64 -1.47 2.02
C GLY A 91 -14.77 -0.41 0.94
N ARG A 92 -13.66 -0.06 0.27
CA ARG A 92 -13.67 0.90 -0.82
C ARG A 92 -14.05 0.23 -2.14
N GLU A 93 -14.39 1.04 -3.12
CA GLU A 93 -14.78 0.55 -4.45
C GLU A 93 -13.58 -0.01 -5.20
N VAL A 94 -13.67 -1.28 -5.62
CA VAL A 94 -12.58 -1.98 -6.31
C VAL A 94 -12.80 -2.13 -7.81
N LYS A 95 -13.99 -1.84 -8.31
CA LYS A 95 -14.30 -2.01 -9.74
C LYS A 95 -13.41 -1.14 -10.62
N GLN A 96 -12.94 -0.04 -10.09
CA GLN A 96 -12.11 0.90 -10.86
C GLN A 96 -10.72 0.35 -11.16
N PHE A 97 -10.26 -0.66 -10.41
CA PHE A 97 -8.97 -1.28 -10.68
C PHE A 97 -8.91 -1.97 -12.05
N GLU A 98 -10.03 -2.48 -12.53
CA GLU A 98 -10.09 -3.07 -13.86
C GLU A 98 -9.78 -2.05 -14.95
N LYS A 99 -10.16 -0.79 -14.73
CA LYS A 99 -9.90 0.31 -15.65
C LYS A 99 -8.45 0.76 -15.64
N LEU A 100 -7.72 0.41 -14.59
CA LEU A 100 -6.37 0.93 -14.33
C LEU A 100 -5.31 -0.16 -14.30
N LYS A 101 -5.57 -1.32 -14.84
CA LYS A 101 -4.62 -2.43 -14.78
C LYS A 101 -3.29 -2.15 -15.48
N ASN A 102 -3.23 -1.13 -16.31
CA ASN A 102 -2.00 -0.70 -16.97
C ASN A 102 -1.36 0.52 -16.31
N LEU A 103 -1.90 0.96 -15.16
CA LEU A 103 -1.36 2.11 -14.45
C LEU A 103 0.03 1.79 -13.90
N ASN A 104 0.88 2.78 -13.86
CA ASN A 104 2.18 2.69 -13.20
C ASN A 104 1.98 2.83 -11.68
N TYR A 105 1.73 1.71 -11.00
CA TYR A 105 1.50 1.72 -9.56
C TYR A 105 2.75 2.13 -8.78
N ILE A 106 3.93 1.87 -9.32
CA ILE A 106 5.18 2.27 -8.65
C ILE A 106 5.25 3.77 -8.50
N GLU A 107 4.77 4.50 -9.49
CA GLU A 107 4.76 5.95 -9.46
C GLU A 107 3.64 6.52 -8.58
N TYR A 108 2.44 5.94 -8.68
CA TYR A 108 1.24 6.52 -8.06
C TYR A 108 0.69 5.74 -6.86
N GLY A 109 1.27 4.58 -6.56
CA GLY A 109 0.68 3.66 -5.59
C GLY A 109 0.58 4.22 -4.18
N LEU A 110 1.55 5.00 -3.73
CA LEU A 110 1.51 5.57 -2.39
C LEU A 110 0.39 6.61 -2.24
N GLU A 111 0.10 7.35 -3.31
CA GLU A 111 -1.02 8.30 -3.31
C GLU A 111 -2.36 7.55 -3.25
N LEU A 112 -2.46 6.43 -3.96
CA LEU A 112 -3.65 5.59 -3.90
C LEU A 112 -3.86 5.00 -2.51
N LEU A 113 -2.77 4.57 -1.88
CA LEU A 113 -2.82 4.05 -0.52
C LEU A 113 -3.33 5.11 0.45
N GLU A 114 -2.79 6.31 0.36
CA GLU A 114 -3.21 7.43 1.18
C GLU A 114 -4.70 7.74 0.96
N ALA A 115 -5.15 7.73 -0.29
CA ALA A 115 -6.55 7.97 -0.61
C ALA A 115 -7.45 6.90 -0.01
N ALA A 116 -7.02 5.63 0.00
CA ALA A 116 -7.81 4.54 0.56
C ALA A 116 -8.07 4.73 2.05
N PHE A 117 -7.13 5.33 2.77
CA PHE A 117 -7.25 5.59 4.20
C PHE A 117 -7.91 6.93 4.51
N SER A 118 -8.31 7.70 3.52
CA SER A 118 -9.05 8.94 3.73
C SER A 118 -10.38 8.64 4.43
N ARG A 119 -10.75 9.49 5.38
CA ARG A 119 -12.02 9.34 6.10
C ARG A 119 -13.23 9.62 5.24
N ASP A 120 -13.05 10.48 4.25
CA ASP A 120 -14.13 10.88 3.34
C ASP A 120 -14.07 10.04 2.07
N PRO A 121 -15.03 9.12 1.87
CA PRO A 121 -15.08 8.31 0.66
C PRO A 121 -15.12 9.12 -0.62
N LEU A 122 -15.81 10.27 -0.58
CA LEU A 122 -15.88 11.15 -1.75
C LEU A 122 -14.51 11.73 -2.08
N THR A 123 -13.75 12.08 -1.05
CA THR A 123 -12.38 12.55 -1.22
C THR A 123 -11.50 11.46 -1.83
N ALA A 124 -11.64 10.22 -1.37
CA ALA A 124 -10.89 9.10 -1.91
C ALA A 124 -11.23 8.87 -3.39
N ASP A 125 -12.51 8.94 -3.74
CA ASP A 125 -12.95 8.78 -5.12
C ASP A 125 -12.45 9.94 -6.00
N ALA A 126 -12.52 11.16 -5.49
CA ALA A 126 -12.00 12.32 -6.21
C ALA A 126 -10.50 12.20 -6.44
N TRP A 127 -9.76 11.74 -5.45
CA TRP A 127 -8.33 11.46 -5.56
C TRP A 127 -8.04 10.42 -6.62
N TRP A 128 -8.83 9.36 -6.62
CA TRP A 128 -8.70 8.30 -7.60
C TRP A 128 -8.89 8.83 -9.02
N GLU A 129 -9.98 9.59 -9.23
CA GLU A 129 -10.25 10.18 -10.54
C GLU A 129 -9.15 11.16 -10.98
N ALA A 130 -8.72 12.02 -10.06
CA ALA A 130 -7.65 12.95 -10.34
C ALA A 130 -6.35 12.23 -10.69
N LEU A 131 -6.07 11.14 -10.00
CA LEU A 131 -4.87 10.35 -10.23
C LEU A 131 -4.91 9.67 -11.60
N VAL A 132 -6.07 9.16 -11.99
CA VAL A 132 -6.25 8.57 -13.32
C VAL A 132 -5.99 9.62 -14.40
N ILE A 133 -6.52 10.82 -14.22
CA ILE A 133 -6.32 11.91 -15.17
C ILE A 133 -4.83 12.25 -15.27
N ARG A 134 -4.13 12.36 -14.14
CA ARG A 134 -2.69 12.66 -14.14
C ARG A 134 -1.86 11.53 -14.70
N GLY A 135 -2.22 10.28 -14.35
CA GLY A 135 -1.51 9.10 -14.80
C GLY A 135 -1.80 8.71 -16.22
N GLY A 136 -2.74 9.42 -16.87
CA GLY A 136 -3.17 9.13 -18.22
C GLY A 136 -2.34 9.80 -19.30
N GLY A 137 -1.05 10.00 -19.03
CA GLY A 137 -0.16 10.60 -20.02
C GLY A 137 0.23 9.69 -21.16
N ASP A 138 -0.01 8.40 -21.06
CA ASP A 138 0.29 7.46 -22.12
C ASP A 138 -0.97 7.10 -22.92
N ALA A 139 -0.77 6.48 -24.07
CA ALA A 139 -1.86 6.21 -25.01
C ALA A 139 -2.93 5.29 -24.44
N GLN A 140 -2.56 4.37 -23.57
CA GLN A 140 -3.52 3.45 -22.97
C GLN A 140 -4.35 4.13 -21.91
N SER A 141 -3.72 5.02 -21.19
CA SER A 141 -4.39 5.81 -20.18
C SER A 141 -5.36 6.81 -20.80
N ASP A 142 -5.11 7.24 -22.04
CA ASP A 142 -6.03 8.13 -22.75
C ASP A 142 -7.40 7.50 -22.92
N GLU A 143 -7.47 6.21 -23.23
CA GLU A 143 -8.75 5.51 -23.30
C GLU A 143 -9.44 5.47 -21.95
N VAL A 144 -8.70 5.22 -20.91
CA VAL A 144 -9.23 5.23 -19.54
C VAL A 144 -9.73 6.62 -19.19
N LEU A 145 -8.97 7.65 -19.54
CA LEU A 145 -9.38 9.05 -19.34
C LEU A 145 -10.67 9.37 -20.04
N LEU A 146 -10.80 8.98 -21.29
CA LEU A 146 -12.03 9.22 -22.06
C LEU A 146 -13.21 8.51 -21.44
N GLY A 147 -13.01 7.28 -20.94
CA GLY A 147 -14.03 6.55 -20.24
C GLY A 147 -14.46 7.19 -18.92
N ILE A 148 -13.55 7.83 -18.22
CA ILE A 148 -13.82 8.48 -16.95
C ILE A 148 -14.31 9.91 -17.14
N ALA A 149 -13.67 10.64 -18.03
CA ALA A 149 -14.01 12.05 -18.30
C ALA A 149 -15.25 12.20 -19.17
N GLY A 150 -15.69 11.15 -19.81
CA GLY A 150 -16.90 11.14 -20.63
C GLY A 150 -18.19 11.11 -19.84
N PHE A 151 -18.11 11.22 -18.54
CA PHE A 151 -19.31 11.29 -17.71
C PHE A 151 -20.24 12.42 -18.13
#